data_4ee9aebe3c4b49a253ff63473baef9d7
#
_entry.id   4ee9aebe3c4b49a253ff63473baef9d7
#
_cell.length_a   1.000
_cell.length_b   1.000
_cell.length_c   1.000
_cell.angle_alpha   90.00
_cell.angle_beta   90.00
_cell.angle_gamma   90.00
#
_symmetry.space_group_name_H-M   'P 1'
#
loop_
_entity.id
_entity.type
_entity.pdbx_description
1 polymer ?
#
loop_
_entity_poly.entity_id
_entity_poly.type
_entity_poly.pdbx_seq_one_letter_code
_entity_poly.pdbx_strand_id
1 'polypeptide(L)'
;MAQKKRNYKVTNAHRSRALSMRVDRTLREHGITPTNQAITQVSAKQFHAAISSGKAQAKHGWMVDVHTVKEYRGMRCYLTADGKSGIAIKRDGNVVSLFSAGGGGKLGKLLPFAVAAGGRKLDCFGGGLQNMYAQYGAKATGQTPFNDEYAPDGWDASEGRPPVVAMTLPRSLDELVKAYDKGATVDMSKVRVFKGEDGYDKMIADRDRRLAQRSGGTSALGLTAG
;
A
#
# COMPACT_ATOMS: atom_id res chain seq x y z
N MET A 1 25.60 -13.06 43.29
CA MET A 1 25.89 -12.30 42.04
C MET A 1 24.58 -11.93 41.36
N ALA A 2 24.19 -10.64 41.34
CA ALA A 2 22.94 -10.19 40.74
C ALA A 2 23.12 -10.08 39.22
N GLN A 3 22.37 -10.87 38.45
CA GLN A 3 22.30 -10.74 37.00
C GLN A 3 21.66 -9.40 36.64
N LYS A 4 22.44 -8.46 36.06
CA LYS A 4 21.91 -7.25 35.45
C LYS A 4 20.95 -7.63 34.31
N LYS A 5 19.64 -7.49 34.51
CA LYS A 5 18.64 -7.58 33.42
C LYS A 5 18.98 -6.51 32.39
N ARG A 6 19.52 -6.89 31.23
CA ARG A 6 19.71 -6.01 30.09
C ARG A 6 18.33 -5.63 29.54
N ASN A 7 17.88 -4.41 29.78
CA ASN A 7 16.69 -3.85 29.15
C ASN A 7 16.96 -3.66 27.66
N TYR A 8 16.64 -4.66 26.85
CA TYR A 8 16.70 -4.54 25.39
C TYR A 8 15.58 -3.61 24.93
N LYS A 9 15.94 -2.41 24.48
CA LYS A 9 15.01 -1.48 23.86
C LYS A 9 14.57 -2.05 22.50
N VAL A 10 13.32 -2.52 22.42
CA VAL A 10 12.77 -3.06 21.16
C VAL A 10 12.69 -1.94 20.12
N THR A 11 13.46 -2.05 19.05
CA THR A 11 13.49 -1.06 17.97
C THR A 11 12.31 -1.23 17.00
N ASN A 12 12.03 -0.19 16.20
CA ASN A 12 11.02 -0.28 15.14
C ASN A 12 11.36 -1.38 14.11
N ALA A 13 12.64 -1.62 13.85
CA ALA A 13 13.09 -2.71 12.99
C ALA A 13 12.69 -4.10 13.55
N HIS A 14 12.86 -4.32 14.85
CA HIS A 14 12.42 -5.56 15.50
C HIS A 14 10.90 -5.74 15.42
N ARG A 15 10.13 -4.67 15.69
CA ARG A 15 8.66 -4.71 15.64
C ARG A 15 8.17 -5.02 14.22
N SER A 16 8.73 -4.40 13.20
CA SER A 16 8.35 -4.65 11.81
C SER A 16 8.72 -6.06 11.34
N ARG A 17 9.87 -6.58 11.77
CA ARG A 17 10.26 -7.97 11.48
C ARG A 17 9.30 -8.98 12.13
N ALA A 18 8.90 -8.76 13.39
CA ALA A 18 7.91 -9.59 14.06
C ALA A 18 6.54 -9.52 13.36
N LEU A 19 6.13 -8.32 12.91
CA LEU A 19 4.93 -8.14 12.09
C LEU A 19 5.04 -8.90 10.76
N SER A 20 6.17 -8.83 10.07
CA SER A 20 6.43 -9.56 8.83
C SER A 20 6.27 -11.07 9.01
N MET A 21 6.80 -11.63 10.10
CA MET A 21 6.66 -13.06 10.42
C MET A 21 5.20 -13.46 10.72
N ARG A 22 4.45 -12.59 11.42
CA ARG A 22 3.02 -12.80 11.68
C ARG A 22 2.22 -12.81 10.37
N VAL A 23 2.48 -11.86 9.47
CA VAL A 23 1.85 -11.82 8.15
C VAL A 23 2.12 -13.10 7.37
N ASP A 24 3.37 -13.56 7.32
CA ASP A 24 3.73 -14.80 6.62
C ASP A 24 2.97 -16.02 7.17
N ARG A 25 2.87 -16.13 8.48
CA ARG A 25 2.14 -17.22 9.13
C ARG A 25 0.66 -17.18 8.75
N THR A 26 0.01 -16.03 8.92
CA THR A 26 -1.43 -15.88 8.60
C THR A 26 -1.70 -16.16 7.12
N LEU A 27 -0.87 -15.69 6.21
CA LEU A 27 -1.04 -15.99 4.78
C LEU A 27 -0.98 -17.50 4.51
N ARG A 28 0.01 -18.22 5.08
CA ARG A 28 0.14 -19.67 4.91
C ARG A 28 -1.03 -20.45 5.49
N GLU A 29 -1.53 -20.06 6.66
CA GLU A 29 -2.73 -20.65 7.29
C GLU A 29 -3.96 -20.55 6.39
N HIS A 30 -4.00 -19.58 5.47
CA HIS A 30 -5.09 -19.40 4.49
C HIS A 30 -4.70 -19.84 3.05
N GLY A 31 -3.65 -20.64 2.90
CA GLY A 31 -3.23 -21.18 1.58
C GLY A 31 -2.61 -20.13 0.64
N ILE A 32 -2.28 -18.94 1.15
CA ILE A 32 -1.65 -17.87 0.38
C ILE A 32 -0.14 -17.98 0.57
N THR A 33 0.61 -18.21 -0.51
CA THR A 33 2.07 -18.33 -0.44
C THR A 33 2.74 -16.95 -0.34
N PRO A 34 3.33 -16.56 0.81
CA PRO A 34 4.08 -15.31 0.91
C PRO A 34 5.45 -15.46 0.24
N THR A 35 6.03 -14.33 -0.19
CA THR A 35 7.46 -14.31 -0.55
C THR A 35 8.30 -14.44 0.72
N ASN A 36 9.42 -15.20 0.67
CA ASN A 36 10.27 -15.46 1.84
C ASN A 36 11.15 -14.26 2.28
N GLN A 37 10.81 -13.06 1.90
CA GLN A 37 11.58 -11.84 2.24
C GLN A 37 11.04 -11.20 3.53
N ALA A 38 11.88 -11.07 4.55
CA ALA A 38 11.54 -10.28 5.73
C ALA A 38 11.37 -8.80 5.35
N ILE A 39 10.36 -8.15 5.95
CA ILE A 39 10.13 -6.70 5.76
C ILE A 39 10.56 -5.99 7.04
N THR A 40 11.38 -4.96 6.89
CA THR A 40 11.95 -4.21 8.01
C THR A 40 11.75 -2.71 7.82
N GLN A 41 11.40 -2.02 8.90
CA GLN A 41 11.34 -0.56 8.90
C GLN A 41 12.76 0.02 8.78
N VAL A 42 12.90 0.99 7.87
CA VAL A 42 14.18 1.66 7.58
C VAL A 42 14.07 3.17 7.71
N SER A 43 15.18 3.87 7.68
CA SER A 43 15.20 5.33 7.66
C SER A 43 14.72 5.89 6.31
N ALA A 44 14.22 7.13 6.32
CA ALA A 44 13.80 7.85 5.11
C ALA A 44 14.91 7.91 4.04
N LYS A 45 16.18 8.09 4.45
CA LYS A 45 17.33 8.12 3.54
C LYS A 45 17.57 6.77 2.87
N GLN A 46 17.50 5.67 3.63
CA GLN A 46 17.66 4.31 3.08
C GLN A 46 16.52 3.97 2.12
N PHE A 47 15.28 4.32 2.49
CA PHE A 47 14.13 4.08 1.63
C PHE A 47 14.21 4.86 0.33
N HIS A 48 14.52 6.17 0.39
CA HIS A 48 14.68 7.01 -0.79
C HIS A 48 15.74 6.48 -1.74
N ALA A 49 16.91 6.04 -1.23
CA ALA A 49 17.96 5.46 -2.08
C ALA A 49 17.50 4.17 -2.77
N ALA A 50 16.79 3.29 -2.03
CA ALA A 50 16.30 2.03 -2.59
C ALA A 50 15.22 2.24 -3.66
N ILE A 51 14.23 3.11 -3.41
CA ILE A 51 13.15 3.37 -4.38
C ILE A 51 13.65 4.09 -5.61
N SER A 52 14.57 5.05 -5.49
CA SER A 52 15.18 5.75 -6.63
C SER A 52 15.94 4.78 -7.52
N SER A 53 16.73 3.87 -6.94
CA SER A 53 17.40 2.80 -7.67
C SER A 53 16.40 1.83 -8.32
N GLY A 54 15.34 1.46 -7.59
CA GLY A 54 14.29 0.58 -8.08
C GLY A 54 13.50 1.16 -9.24
N LYS A 55 13.15 2.46 -9.18
CA LYS A 55 12.49 3.19 -10.26
C LYS A 55 13.34 3.19 -11.54
N ALA A 56 14.63 3.47 -11.41
CA ALA A 56 15.54 3.53 -12.55
C ALA A 56 15.74 2.17 -13.26
N GLN A 57 15.54 1.05 -12.55
CA GLN A 57 15.70 -0.31 -13.09
C GLN A 57 14.41 -0.95 -13.58
N ALA A 58 13.25 -0.41 -13.21
CA ALA A 58 11.96 -0.99 -13.56
C ALA A 58 11.48 -0.53 -14.94
N LYS A 59 10.97 -1.48 -15.75
CA LYS A 59 10.39 -1.20 -17.07
C LYS A 59 9.31 -0.09 -17.03
N HIS A 60 8.47 -0.12 -16.00
CA HIS A 60 7.40 0.87 -15.78
C HIS A 60 7.67 1.69 -14.51
N GLY A 61 8.94 2.09 -14.32
CA GLY A 61 9.37 2.86 -13.15
C GLY A 61 8.69 4.22 -13.03
N TRP A 62 8.20 4.79 -14.12
CA TRP A 62 7.44 6.03 -14.15
C TRP A 62 6.15 5.97 -13.31
N MET A 63 5.54 4.77 -13.15
CA MET A 63 4.36 4.57 -12.29
C MET A 63 4.66 4.71 -10.79
N VAL A 64 5.94 4.81 -10.43
CA VAL A 64 6.36 4.91 -9.02
C VAL A 64 6.67 6.36 -8.68
N ASP A 65 5.87 6.93 -7.79
CA ASP A 65 6.13 8.26 -7.25
C ASP A 65 7.22 8.21 -6.15
N VAL A 66 8.26 9.01 -6.34
CA VAL A 66 9.40 9.10 -5.42
C VAL A 66 9.34 10.45 -4.69
N HIS A 67 8.95 10.42 -3.43
CA HIS A 67 8.95 11.59 -2.56
C HIS A 67 10.37 11.96 -2.10
N THR A 68 10.55 13.19 -1.65
CA THR A 68 11.82 13.65 -1.06
C THR A 68 12.14 12.94 0.26
N VAL A 69 13.41 12.91 0.65
CA VAL A 69 13.82 12.38 1.96
C VAL A 69 13.11 13.12 3.12
N LYS A 70 12.81 14.42 2.96
CA LYS A 70 12.09 15.22 3.95
C LYS A 70 10.66 14.71 4.15
N GLU A 71 9.95 14.41 3.09
CA GLU A 71 8.59 13.86 3.12
C GLU A 71 8.59 12.45 3.72
N TYR A 72 9.53 11.58 3.31
CA TYR A 72 9.64 10.23 3.88
C TYR A 72 9.92 10.22 5.39
N ARG A 73 10.52 11.28 5.98
CA ARG A 73 10.68 11.40 7.46
C ARG A 73 9.33 11.42 8.19
N GLY A 74 8.27 11.88 7.54
CA GLY A 74 6.90 11.89 8.06
C GLY A 74 6.16 10.54 7.92
N MET A 75 6.76 9.58 7.24
CA MET A 75 6.15 8.30 6.89
C MET A 75 6.85 7.12 7.60
N ARG A 76 6.18 5.99 7.65
CA ARG A 76 6.79 4.71 8.03
C ARG A 76 7.25 4.01 6.75
N CYS A 77 8.55 3.89 6.57
CA CYS A 77 9.18 3.34 5.37
C CYS A 77 9.67 1.92 5.65
N TYR A 78 9.39 0.99 4.74
CA TYR A 78 9.70 -0.43 4.89
C TYR A 78 10.35 -0.98 3.62
N LEU A 79 11.38 -1.80 3.79
CA LEU A 79 12.05 -2.52 2.71
C LEU A 79 12.04 -4.03 2.96
N THR A 80 12.03 -4.79 1.89
CA THR A 80 12.40 -6.21 1.90
C THR A 80 13.88 -6.36 2.24
N ALA A 81 14.28 -7.54 2.73
CA ALA A 81 15.66 -7.81 3.17
C ALA A 81 16.71 -7.60 2.06
N ASP A 82 16.32 -7.80 0.80
CA ASP A 82 17.18 -7.56 -0.38
C ASP A 82 17.20 -6.07 -0.82
N GLY A 83 16.41 -5.22 -0.19
CA GLY A 83 16.29 -3.80 -0.53
C GLY A 83 15.63 -3.50 -1.89
N LYS A 84 15.21 -4.53 -2.64
CA LYS A 84 14.69 -4.39 -4.00
C LYS A 84 13.19 -4.11 -4.08
N SER A 85 12.49 -4.12 -2.96
CA SER A 85 11.07 -3.83 -2.90
C SER A 85 10.72 -3.14 -1.60
N GLY A 86 9.69 -2.31 -1.61
CA GLY A 86 9.30 -1.60 -0.42
C GLY A 86 7.99 -0.84 -0.53
N ILE A 87 7.59 -0.25 0.58
CA ILE A 87 6.40 0.57 0.73
C ILE A 87 6.64 1.69 1.74
N ALA A 88 5.94 2.80 1.57
CA ALA A 88 5.81 3.82 2.59
C ALA A 88 4.34 4.00 3.00
N ILE A 89 4.09 4.27 4.28
CA ILE A 89 2.74 4.47 4.83
C ILE A 89 2.71 5.81 5.55
N LYS A 90 1.86 6.73 5.06
CA LYS A 90 1.60 8.02 5.70
C LYS A 90 0.85 7.82 7.04
N ARG A 91 0.85 8.85 7.89
CA ARG A 91 0.19 8.78 9.22
C ARG A 91 -1.31 8.51 9.14
N ASP A 92 -1.96 8.95 8.07
CA ASP A 92 -3.39 8.77 7.79
C ASP A 92 -3.73 7.39 7.16
N GLY A 93 -2.76 6.50 7.06
CA GLY A 93 -2.90 5.18 6.48
C GLY A 93 -2.83 5.13 4.95
N ASN A 94 -2.48 6.25 4.28
CA ASN A 94 -2.24 6.21 2.84
C ASN A 94 -0.95 5.45 2.53
N VAL A 95 -1.06 4.39 1.73
CA VAL A 95 0.06 3.58 1.24
C VAL A 95 0.56 4.21 -0.05
N VAL A 96 1.82 4.63 -0.05
CA VAL A 96 2.47 5.30 -1.17
C VAL A 96 3.79 4.63 -1.50
N SER A 97 4.35 4.95 -2.66
CA SER A 97 5.70 4.52 -3.05
C SER A 97 5.90 3.00 -2.94
N LEU A 98 4.87 2.23 -3.34
CA LEU A 98 4.99 0.78 -3.44
C LEU A 98 5.78 0.45 -4.69
N PHE A 99 6.93 -0.21 -4.53
CA PHE A 99 7.82 -0.56 -5.64
C PHE A 99 8.39 -1.97 -5.51
N SER A 100 8.77 -2.55 -6.66
CA SER A 100 9.46 -3.81 -6.75
C SER A 100 10.39 -3.82 -7.97
N ALA A 101 11.70 -3.76 -7.76
CA ALA A 101 12.73 -3.74 -8.79
C ALA A 101 13.19 -5.13 -9.24
N GLY A 102 12.66 -6.19 -8.71
CA GLY A 102 13.15 -7.55 -8.99
C GLY A 102 12.15 -8.49 -9.63
N GLY A 103 11.10 -7.96 -10.29
CA GLY A 103 10.05 -8.79 -10.93
C GLY A 103 9.18 -9.56 -9.93
N GLY A 104 8.06 -10.01 -10.43
CA GLY A 104 6.93 -10.75 -9.91
C GLY A 104 6.84 -11.25 -8.47
N GLY A 105 5.62 -11.17 -7.94
CA GLY A 105 5.22 -11.89 -6.72
C GLY A 105 5.43 -11.16 -5.39
N LYS A 106 6.20 -10.06 -5.32
CA LYS A 106 6.49 -9.39 -4.04
C LYS A 106 5.31 -8.58 -3.50
N LEU A 107 4.36 -8.18 -4.36
CA LEU A 107 3.10 -7.58 -3.95
C LEU A 107 2.34 -8.49 -2.98
N GLY A 108 2.40 -9.80 -3.20
CA GLY A 108 1.77 -10.82 -2.36
C GLY A 108 2.16 -10.80 -0.89
N LYS A 109 3.22 -10.08 -0.53
CA LYS A 109 3.62 -9.86 0.86
C LYS A 109 3.55 -8.39 1.25
N LEU A 110 3.92 -7.48 0.34
CA LEU A 110 3.97 -6.05 0.65
C LEU A 110 2.59 -5.49 0.99
N LEU A 111 1.54 -5.86 0.24
CA LEU A 111 0.21 -5.34 0.50
C LEU A 111 -0.42 -5.90 1.78
N PRO A 112 -0.39 -7.24 2.06
CA PRO A 112 -0.78 -7.77 3.36
C PRO A 112 -0.01 -7.15 4.53
N PHE A 113 1.30 -6.94 4.37
CA PHE A 113 2.11 -6.25 5.37
C PHE A 113 1.65 -4.81 5.57
N ALA A 114 1.38 -4.06 4.47
CA ALA A 114 0.87 -2.69 4.56
C ALA A 114 -0.43 -2.62 5.35
N VAL A 115 -1.38 -3.51 5.07
CA VAL A 115 -2.66 -3.60 5.80
C VAL A 115 -2.42 -3.89 7.28
N ALA A 116 -1.58 -4.87 7.61
CA ALA A 116 -1.23 -5.22 8.98
C ALA A 116 -0.48 -4.09 9.71
N ALA A 117 0.30 -3.27 8.96
CA ALA A 117 0.98 -2.09 9.47
C ALA A 117 0.10 -0.83 9.53
N GLY A 118 -1.20 -0.92 9.21
CA GLY A 118 -2.14 0.19 9.29
C GLY A 118 -2.37 0.95 7.99
N GLY A 119 -1.98 0.40 6.85
CA GLY A 119 -2.40 0.89 5.52
C GLY A 119 -3.90 0.70 5.34
N ARG A 120 -4.59 1.71 4.78
CA ARG A 120 -6.06 1.73 4.65
C ARG A 120 -6.53 2.16 3.28
N LYS A 121 -5.69 2.83 2.55
CA LYS A 121 -6.01 3.45 1.26
C LYS A 121 -4.76 3.57 0.40
N LEU A 122 -4.96 3.62 -0.89
CA LEU A 122 -3.93 3.93 -1.89
C LEU A 122 -4.59 4.53 -3.15
N ASP A 123 -3.80 5.01 -4.05
CA ASP A 123 -4.15 5.26 -5.44
C ASP A 123 -3.08 4.66 -6.35
N CYS A 124 -3.46 4.34 -7.57
CA CYS A 124 -2.57 3.73 -8.55
C CYS A 124 -2.99 4.09 -9.98
N PHE A 125 -2.07 3.98 -10.91
CA PHE A 125 -2.43 3.97 -12.32
C PHE A 125 -3.22 2.72 -12.67
N GLY A 126 -4.26 2.87 -13.49
CA GLY A 126 -5.07 1.77 -14.03
C GLY A 126 -4.26 0.88 -14.98
N GLY A 127 -4.97 0.06 -15.77
CA GLY A 127 -4.31 -0.82 -16.75
C GLY A 127 -3.77 -2.13 -16.19
N GLY A 128 -4.11 -2.47 -14.92
CA GLY A 128 -3.72 -3.77 -14.32
C GLY A 128 -3.43 -3.70 -12.83
N LEU A 129 -2.81 -2.62 -12.32
CA LEU A 129 -2.45 -2.52 -10.90
C LEU A 129 -3.66 -2.62 -9.98
N GLN A 130 -4.80 -2.00 -10.34
CA GLN A 130 -6.04 -2.09 -9.57
C GLN A 130 -6.53 -3.55 -9.42
N ASN A 131 -6.33 -4.39 -10.43
CA ASN A 131 -6.70 -5.81 -10.36
C ASN A 131 -5.76 -6.58 -9.42
N MET A 132 -4.47 -6.28 -9.47
CA MET A 132 -3.49 -6.88 -8.55
C MET A 132 -3.82 -6.54 -7.09
N TYR A 133 -4.27 -5.32 -6.80
CA TYR A 133 -4.70 -4.93 -5.46
C TYR A 133 -6.06 -5.54 -5.09
N ALA A 134 -6.99 -5.64 -6.05
CA ALA A 134 -8.30 -6.27 -5.83
C ALA A 134 -8.19 -7.72 -5.38
N GLN A 135 -7.18 -8.47 -5.85
CA GLN A 135 -6.92 -9.84 -5.40
C GLN A 135 -6.71 -9.93 -3.87
N TYR A 136 -6.28 -8.86 -3.23
CA TYR A 136 -6.10 -8.77 -1.78
C TYR A 136 -7.25 -8.00 -1.10
N GLY A 137 -8.42 -7.94 -1.74
CA GLY A 137 -9.61 -7.32 -1.18
C GLY A 137 -9.64 -5.79 -1.22
N ALA A 138 -8.73 -5.15 -1.96
CA ALA A 138 -8.82 -3.71 -2.20
C ALA A 138 -10.01 -3.40 -3.09
N LYS A 139 -10.71 -2.27 -2.82
CA LYS A 139 -11.91 -1.85 -3.56
C LYS A 139 -11.70 -0.50 -4.21
N ALA A 140 -11.87 -0.42 -5.52
CA ALA A 140 -11.88 0.85 -6.24
C ALA A 140 -13.07 1.69 -5.80
N THR A 141 -12.85 2.96 -5.49
CA THR A 141 -13.88 3.90 -5.03
C THR A 141 -14.14 5.01 -6.03
N GLY A 142 -13.18 5.29 -6.90
CA GLY A 142 -13.27 6.31 -7.94
C GLY A 142 -12.09 6.20 -8.90
N GLN A 143 -12.23 6.85 -10.04
CA GLN A 143 -11.17 7.01 -11.02
C GLN A 143 -11.20 8.41 -11.61
N THR A 144 -10.06 8.92 -12.04
CA THR A 144 -9.93 10.15 -12.82
C THR A 144 -9.12 9.89 -14.09
N PRO A 145 -9.45 10.53 -15.23
CA PRO A 145 -8.63 10.42 -16.43
C PRO A 145 -7.17 10.81 -16.16
N PHE A 146 -6.26 10.24 -16.96
CA PHE A 146 -4.86 10.68 -16.97
C PHE A 146 -4.81 12.17 -17.35
N ASN A 147 -3.98 12.94 -16.67
CA ASN A 147 -3.73 14.34 -17.00
C ASN A 147 -2.26 14.50 -17.39
N ASP A 148 -2.00 14.88 -18.65
CA ASP A 148 -0.67 15.05 -19.22
C ASP A 148 0.13 16.15 -18.48
N GLU A 149 -0.55 17.16 -17.90
CA GLU A 149 0.07 18.24 -17.15
C GLU A 149 0.73 17.73 -15.84
N TYR A 150 0.20 16.65 -15.28
CA TYR A 150 0.72 15.99 -14.07
C TYR A 150 1.35 14.63 -14.39
N ALA A 151 1.79 14.43 -15.64
CA ALA A 151 2.45 13.19 -16.00
C ALA A 151 3.71 12.97 -15.18
N PRO A 152 3.94 11.75 -14.65
CA PRO A 152 5.13 11.45 -13.87
C PRO A 152 6.41 11.58 -14.68
N ASP A 153 7.51 11.92 -14.01
CA ASP A 153 8.84 11.89 -14.62
C ASP A 153 9.15 10.53 -15.23
N GLY A 154 9.57 10.53 -16.51
CA GLY A 154 9.87 9.32 -17.26
C GLY A 154 8.67 8.66 -17.93
N TRP A 155 7.46 9.25 -17.84
CA TRP A 155 6.34 8.83 -18.66
C TRP A 155 6.55 9.25 -20.11
N ASP A 156 6.11 8.41 -21.03
CA ASP A 156 6.10 8.64 -22.47
C ASP A 156 4.72 8.30 -23.04
N ALA A 157 4.29 9.00 -24.10
CA ALA A 157 2.95 8.81 -24.66
C ALA A 157 2.70 7.39 -25.20
N SER A 158 3.75 6.64 -25.54
CA SER A 158 3.67 5.24 -25.94
C SER A 158 3.25 4.30 -24.80
N GLU A 159 3.42 4.71 -23.53
CA GLU A 159 2.95 3.98 -22.35
C GLU A 159 1.43 4.08 -22.17
N GLY A 160 0.75 4.89 -22.97
CA GLY A 160 -0.67 5.16 -22.89
C GLY A 160 -1.03 6.15 -21.77
N ARG A 161 -2.33 6.36 -21.59
CA ARG A 161 -2.90 7.28 -20.59
C ARG A 161 -3.82 6.54 -19.63
N PRO A 162 -3.29 5.66 -18.75
CA PRO A 162 -4.12 4.92 -17.81
C PRO A 162 -4.75 5.86 -16.78
N PRO A 163 -6.04 5.68 -16.42
CA PRO A 163 -6.67 6.51 -15.41
C PRO A 163 -5.96 6.31 -14.05
N VAL A 164 -6.06 7.29 -13.17
CA VAL A 164 -5.70 7.11 -11.76
C VAL A 164 -6.91 6.55 -11.01
N VAL A 165 -6.70 5.52 -10.22
CA VAL A 165 -7.75 4.80 -9.48
C VAL A 165 -7.51 4.92 -7.98
N ALA A 166 -8.46 5.50 -7.27
CA ALA A 166 -8.46 5.53 -5.82
C ALA A 166 -9.04 4.24 -5.24
N MET A 167 -8.35 3.65 -4.26
CA MET A 167 -8.77 2.38 -3.66
C MET A 167 -8.74 2.44 -2.13
N THR A 168 -9.66 1.69 -1.51
CA THR A 168 -9.63 1.39 -0.07
C THR A 168 -9.10 -0.01 0.15
N LEU A 169 -8.35 -0.20 1.23
CA LEU A 169 -7.80 -1.48 1.64
C LEU A 169 -8.66 -2.14 2.74
N PRO A 170 -8.55 -3.46 2.95
CA PRO A 170 -9.12 -4.13 4.12
C PRO A 170 -8.64 -3.48 5.43
N ARG A 171 -9.49 -3.53 6.48
CA ARG A 171 -9.17 -2.93 7.78
C ARG A 171 -8.20 -3.76 8.61
N SER A 172 -8.09 -5.04 8.32
CA SER A 172 -7.21 -5.96 9.03
C SER A 172 -6.67 -7.04 8.10
N LEU A 173 -5.64 -7.76 8.57
CA LEU A 173 -5.12 -8.92 7.86
C LEU A 173 -6.18 -10.02 7.74
N ASP A 174 -7.04 -10.19 8.75
CA ASP A 174 -8.12 -11.18 8.74
C ASP A 174 -9.18 -10.85 7.68
N GLU A 175 -9.54 -9.56 7.52
CA GLU A 175 -10.41 -9.15 6.40
C GLU A 175 -9.74 -9.41 5.04
N LEU A 176 -8.44 -9.15 4.93
CA LEU A 176 -7.69 -9.36 3.70
C LEU A 176 -7.69 -10.83 3.29
N VAL A 177 -7.34 -11.74 4.19
CA VAL A 177 -7.24 -13.17 3.85
C VAL A 177 -8.62 -13.77 3.53
N LYS A 178 -9.70 -13.29 4.17
CA LYS A 178 -11.08 -13.66 3.83
C LYS A 178 -11.52 -13.14 2.46
N ALA A 179 -11.00 -11.99 2.04
CA ALA A 179 -11.34 -11.37 0.76
C ALA A 179 -10.40 -11.78 -0.38
N TYR A 180 -9.34 -12.56 -0.09
CA TYR A 180 -8.35 -12.94 -1.08
C TYR A 180 -8.94 -13.83 -2.18
N ASP A 181 -8.82 -13.34 -3.43
CA ASP A 181 -9.24 -14.05 -4.63
C ASP A 181 -8.27 -13.73 -5.78
N LYS A 182 -7.53 -14.74 -6.23
CA LYS A 182 -6.57 -14.59 -7.35
C LYS A 182 -7.23 -14.17 -8.67
N GLY A 183 -8.52 -14.45 -8.84
CA GLY A 183 -9.30 -14.08 -10.02
C GLY A 183 -9.97 -12.72 -9.93
N ALA A 184 -9.90 -12.05 -8.77
CA ALA A 184 -10.58 -10.78 -8.58
C ALA A 184 -10.07 -9.70 -9.54
N THR A 185 -11.02 -9.03 -10.20
CA THR A 185 -10.78 -7.90 -11.09
C THR A 185 -11.71 -6.75 -10.75
N VAL A 186 -11.34 -5.55 -11.18
CA VAL A 186 -12.15 -4.35 -11.04
C VAL A 186 -12.85 -4.07 -12.37
N ASP A 187 -14.17 -4.11 -12.38
CA ASP A 187 -14.96 -3.63 -13.52
C ASP A 187 -14.90 -2.09 -13.56
N MET A 188 -13.95 -1.56 -14.33
CA MET A 188 -13.70 -0.12 -14.42
C MET A 188 -14.89 0.66 -14.98
N SER A 189 -15.79 0.02 -15.73
CA SER A 189 -17.01 0.67 -16.25
C SER A 189 -17.99 1.08 -15.14
N LYS A 190 -17.93 0.39 -13.99
CA LYS A 190 -18.75 0.66 -12.80
C LYS A 190 -18.07 1.58 -11.78
N VAL A 191 -16.80 1.91 -11.99
CA VAL A 191 -16.08 2.83 -11.08
C VAL A 191 -16.42 4.27 -11.44
N ARG A 192 -16.89 5.03 -10.44
CA ARG A 192 -17.25 6.44 -10.62
C ARG A 192 -16.10 7.25 -11.19
N VAL A 193 -16.35 8.01 -12.24
CA VAL A 193 -15.39 8.88 -12.91
C VAL A 193 -15.50 10.30 -12.35
N PHE A 194 -14.39 10.87 -11.93
CA PHE A 194 -14.22 12.26 -11.52
C PHE A 194 -13.47 13.00 -12.63
N LYS A 195 -14.09 13.98 -13.25
CA LYS A 195 -13.54 14.74 -14.38
C LYS A 195 -13.24 16.19 -13.96
N GLY A 196 -12.44 16.88 -14.80
CA GLY A 196 -12.05 18.28 -14.62
C GLY A 196 -10.73 18.44 -13.89
N GLU A 197 -10.23 19.66 -13.77
CA GLU A 197 -8.94 20.00 -13.18
C GLU A 197 -8.81 19.51 -11.73
N ASP A 198 -9.92 19.58 -10.97
CA ASP A 198 -10.00 19.12 -9.58
C ASP A 198 -10.50 17.67 -9.43
N GLY A 199 -10.56 16.91 -10.55
CA GLY A 199 -11.08 15.54 -10.56
C GLY A 199 -10.33 14.61 -9.61
N TYR A 200 -9.00 14.71 -9.54
CA TYR A 200 -8.18 13.94 -8.62
C TYR A 200 -8.52 14.25 -7.16
N ASP A 201 -8.56 15.52 -6.78
CA ASP A 201 -8.84 15.95 -5.39
C ASP A 201 -10.24 15.53 -4.94
N LYS A 202 -11.25 15.66 -5.81
CA LYS A 202 -12.61 15.20 -5.55
C LYS A 202 -12.68 13.68 -5.37
N MET A 203 -11.95 12.93 -6.18
CA MET A 203 -11.85 11.46 -6.07
C MET A 203 -11.24 11.04 -4.73
N ILE A 204 -10.14 11.67 -4.34
CA ILE A 204 -9.46 11.39 -3.06
C ILE A 204 -10.36 11.76 -1.87
N ALA A 205 -11.02 12.92 -1.92
CA ALA A 205 -11.97 13.34 -0.88
C ALA A 205 -13.16 12.37 -0.75
N ASP A 206 -13.70 11.87 -1.85
CA ASP A 206 -14.79 10.87 -1.85
C ASP A 206 -14.33 9.56 -1.22
N ARG A 207 -13.15 9.05 -1.57
CA ARG A 207 -12.53 7.87 -0.94
C ARG A 207 -12.42 8.03 0.56
N ASP A 208 -11.85 9.14 1.00
CA ASP A 208 -11.56 9.40 2.42
C ASP A 208 -12.85 9.56 3.24
N ARG A 209 -13.88 10.19 2.69
CA ARG A 209 -15.22 10.24 3.28
C ARG A 209 -15.83 8.84 3.46
N ARG A 210 -15.73 7.96 2.45
CA ARG A 210 -16.21 6.57 2.54
C ARG A 210 -15.47 5.76 3.61
N LEU A 211 -14.17 5.99 3.76
CA LEU A 211 -13.39 5.36 4.84
C LEU A 211 -13.85 5.83 6.23
N ALA A 212 -14.07 7.12 6.42
CA ALA A 212 -14.56 7.68 7.69
C ALA A 212 -15.93 7.10 8.08
N GLN A 213 -16.86 6.97 7.12
CA GLN A 213 -18.18 6.37 7.35
C GLN A 213 -18.09 4.90 7.78
N ARG A 214 -17.16 4.12 7.22
CA ARG A 214 -16.91 2.72 7.63
C ARG A 214 -16.36 2.61 9.04
N SER A 215 -15.63 3.61 9.52
CA SER A 215 -15.05 3.62 10.88
C SER A 215 -16.06 4.05 11.94
N GLY A 216 -17.03 4.89 11.60
CA GLY A 216 -18.08 5.38 12.51
C GLY A 216 -19.21 4.38 12.76
N GLY A 217 -19.47 3.46 11.84
CA GLY A 217 -20.55 2.46 11.98
C GLY A 217 -20.35 1.38 13.03
N THR A 218 -19.14 1.25 13.58
CA THR A 218 -18.83 0.23 14.62
C THR A 218 -19.08 0.74 16.04
N SER A 219 -19.27 2.05 16.23
CA SER A 219 -19.47 2.65 17.56
C SER A 219 -20.94 2.76 18.00
N ALA A 220 -21.90 2.53 17.10
CA ALA A 220 -23.34 2.74 17.36
C ALA A 220 -24.09 1.48 17.83
N LEU A 221 -23.46 0.32 17.90
CA LEU A 221 -24.11 -0.96 18.28
C LEU A 221 -23.77 -1.44 19.71
N GLY A 222 -23.20 -0.57 20.55
CA GLY A 222 -22.74 -0.93 21.90
C GLY A 222 -23.48 -0.31 23.07
N LEU A 223 -24.62 0.38 22.87
CA LEU A 223 -25.33 1.06 23.99
C LEU A 223 -26.87 0.91 23.83
N THR A 224 -27.36 -0.33 23.94
CA THR A 224 -28.74 -0.61 24.36
C THR A 224 -28.79 -2.00 24.97
N ALA A 225 -28.53 -2.12 26.24
CA ALA A 225 -29.15 -3.11 27.15
C ALA A 225 -29.10 -2.49 28.53
N GLY A 226 -30.31 -2.04 28.96
CA GLY A 226 -30.60 -1.56 30.30
C GLY A 226 -30.56 -2.65 31.35
#